data_90c3479f0cca9ab54848073b4031f26b
#
_entry.id   90c3479f0cca9ab54848073b4031f26b
#
_cell.length_a   1.000
_cell.length_b   1.000
_cell.length_c   1.000
_cell.angle_alpha   90.00
_cell.angle_beta   90.00
_cell.angle_gamma   90.00
#
_symmetry.space_group_name_H-M   'P 1'
#
loop_
_entity.id
_entity.type
_entity.pdbx_description
1 polymer ?
#
loop_
_entity_poly.entity_id
_entity_poly.type
_entity_poly.pdbx_seq_one_letter_code
_entity_poly.pdbx_strand_id
1 'polypeptide(L)'
;MNFDYRLATINDIDEIMIAVEDARALLKEEGNGQWQFGYPNRQDFINDINNQNLYVVLSSDTHEIASVCAITGYEEAYMHMYEGKWLTDYDYLVMHRVAVKEKYRGQGYGKALFKVFIEVGKKKGIKSLRIDTHKNNSLLIHLFDLFGFVYCGKAILPPDKDRVMYEKVLD
;
A
#
# COMPACT_ATOMS: atom_id res chain seq x y z
N MET A 1 10.96 0.21 16.85
CA MET A 1 11.32 -1.10 16.26
C MET A 1 11.96 -0.84 14.92
N ASN A 2 13.14 -1.39 14.69
CA ASN A 2 13.72 -1.49 13.36
C ASN A 2 13.10 -2.73 12.70
N PHE A 3 12.53 -2.54 11.52
CA PHE A 3 12.00 -3.63 10.71
C PHE A 3 12.96 -3.87 9.55
N ASP A 4 13.30 -5.11 9.30
CA ASP A 4 14.03 -5.49 8.09
C ASP A 4 13.05 -5.55 6.92
N TYR A 5 13.44 -4.97 5.79
CA TYR A 5 12.66 -5.01 4.57
C TYR A 5 13.55 -5.18 3.35
N ARG A 6 12.98 -5.72 2.31
CA ARG A 6 13.64 -5.92 1.02
C ARG A 6 12.64 -5.97 -0.13
N LEU A 7 13.15 -5.92 -1.36
CA LEU A 7 12.37 -6.32 -2.52
C LEU A 7 11.97 -7.79 -2.42
N ALA A 8 10.74 -8.09 -2.83
CA ALA A 8 10.27 -9.45 -2.97
C ALA A 8 10.90 -10.16 -4.17
N THR A 9 11.05 -11.45 -4.06
CA THR A 9 11.47 -12.34 -5.14
C THR A 9 10.36 -13.31 -5.52
N ILE A 10 10.48 -14.00 -6.64
CA ILE A 10 9.50 -14.98 -7.06
C ILE A 10 9.33 -16.13 -6.07
N ASN A 11 10.37 -16.44 -5.29
CA ASN A 11 10.31 -17.47 -4.24
C ASN A 11 9.42 -17.07 -3.06
N ASP A 12 9.11 -15.79 -2.91
CA ASP A 12 8.28 -15.27 -1.83
C ASP A 12 6.77 -15.34 -2.15
N ILE A 13 6.40 -15.63 -3.39
CA ILE A 13 5.03 -15.45 -3.88
C ILE A 13 3.98 -16.25 -3.08
N ASP A 14 4.29 -17.48 -2.70
CA ASP A 14 3.34 -18.31 -1.93
C ASP A 14 3.10 -17.72 -0.53
N GLU A 15 4.16 -17.23 0.10
CA GLU A 15 4.08 -16.59 1.41
C GLU A 15 3.37 -15.22 1.35
N ILE A 16 3.59 -14.46 0.29
CA ILE A 16 2.89 -13.20 0.02
C ILE A 16 1.39 -13.44 -0.13
N MET A 17 0.99 -14.49 -0.86
CA MET A 17 -0.43 -14.79 -1.06
C MET A 17 -1.16 -15.15 0.24
N ILE A 18 -0.48 -15.68 1.25
CA ILE A 18 -1.07 -15.86 2.60
C ILE A 18 -1.45 -14.49 3.18
N ALA A 19 -0.56 -13.51 3.14
CA ALA A 19 -0.86 -12.16 3.64
C ALA A 19 -2.01 -11.50 2.86
N VAL A 20 -2.09 -11.74 1.57
CA VAL A 20 -3.17 -11.23 0.69
C VAL A 20 -4.52 -11.84 1.04
N GLU A 21 -4.59 -13.15 1.24
CA GLU A 21 -5.84 -13.82 1.65
C GLU A 21 -6.27 -13.40 3.06
N ASP A 22 -5.33 -13.24 4.00
CA ASP A 22 -5.62 -12.72 5.34
C ASP A 22 -6.18 -11.28 5.28
N ALA A 23 -5.63 -10.43 4.41
CA ALA A 23 -6.13 -9.08 4.21
C ALA A 23 -7.51 -9.07 3.54
N ARG A 24 -7.75 -9.94 2.56
CA ARG A 24 -9.04 -10.10 1.89
C ARG A 24 -10.13 -10.55 2.87
N ALA A 25 -9.82 -11.51 3.74
CA ALA A 25 -10.74 -11.97 4.78
C ALA A 25 -11.11 -10.84 5.74
N LEU A 26 -10.12 -10.07 6.21
CA LEU A 26 -10.35 -8.92 7.10
C LEU A 26 -11.27 -7.86 6.45
N LEU A 27 -10.98 -7.48 5.21
CA LEU A 27 -11.80 -6.50 4.49
C LEU A 27 -13.27 -6.99 4.36
N LYS A 28 -13.47 -8.27 4.10
CA LYS A 28 -14.80 -8.88 4.03
C LYS A 28 -15.52 -8.82 5.38
N GLU A 29 -14.85 -9.16 6.47
CA GLU A 29 -15.40 -9.10 7.83
C GLU A 29 -15.82 -7.68 8.22
N GLU A 30 -15.05 -6.68 7.78
CA GLU A 30 -15.33 -5.26 8.01
C GLU A 30 -16.42 -4.69 7.07
N GLY A 31 -17.01 -5.50 6.19
CA GLY A 31 -17.98 -5.06 5.20
C GLY A 31 -17.39 -4.18 4.10
N ASN A 32 -16.07 -4.20 3.95
CA ASN A 32 -15.36 -3.49 2.90
C ASN A 32 -15.29 -4.35 1.64
N GLY A 33 -15.87 -3.86 0.54
CA GLY A 33 -15.93 -4.60 -0.73
C GLY A 33 -14.61 -4.65 -1.50
N GLN A 34 -13.53 -4.00 -1.03
CA GLN A 34 -12.22 -4.07 -1.68
C GLN A 34 -11.71 -5.51 -1.73
N TRP A 35 -11.03 -5.86 -2.82
CA TRP A 35 -10.39 -7.16 -3.04
C TRP A 35 -11.31 -8.38 -3.12
N GLN A 36 -12.62 -8.19 -3.21
CA GLN A 36 -13.60 -9.31 -3.20
C GLN A 36 -13.89 -9.88 -4.60
N PHE A 37 -13.46 -9.19 -5.67
CA PHE A 37 -13.81 -9.53 -7.06
C PHE A 37 -12.63 -10.06 -7.88
N GLY A 38 -11.72 -10.82 -7.25
CA GLY A 38 -10.58 -11.45 -7.92
C GLY A 38 -9.38 -10.54 -8.21
N TYR A 39 -9.42 -9.29 -7.77
CA TYR A 39 -8.29 -8.36 -7.79
C TYR A 39 -7.96 -7.91 -6.36
N PRO A 40 -6.69 -7.79 -5.97
CA PRO A 40 -5.51 -8.25 -6.72
C PRO A 40 -5.41 -9.78 -6.73
N ASN A 41 -4.88 -10.35 -7.80
CA ASN A 41 -4.63 -11.78 -7.92
C ASN A 41 -3.13 -12.08 -7.89
N ARG A 42 -2.77 -13.37 -7.92
CA ARG A 42 -1.37 -13.82 -7.88
C ARG A 42 -0.51 -13.21 -9.00
N GLN A 43 -1.07 -13.07 -10.20
CA GLN A 43 -0.34 -12.52 -11.35
C GLN A 43 0.00 -11.04 -11.15
N ASP A 44 -0.87 -10.28 -10.48
CA ASP A 44 -0.60 -8.87 -10.16
C ASP A 44 0.66 -8.75 -9.29
N PHE A 45 0.83 -9.61 -8.29
CA PHE A 45 2.02 -9.63 -7.43
C PHE A 45 3.27 -10.14 -8.16
N ILE A 46 3.13 -11.13 -9.05
CA ILE A 46 4.24 -11.57 -9.90
C ILE A 46 4.72 -10.44 -10.81
N ASN A 47 3.81 -9.67 -11.39
CA ASN A 47 4.15 -8.51 -12.21
C ASN A 47 4.87 -7.43 -11.38
N ASP A 48 4.43 -7.17 -10.16
CA ASP A 48 5.10 -6.23 -9.25
C ASP A 48 6.51 -6.71 -8.88
N ILE A 49 6.71 -8.01 -8.65
CA ILE A 49 8.03 -8.60 -8.40
C ILE A 49 8.94 -8.38 -9.62
N ASN A 50 8.47 -8.72 -10.81
CA ASN A 50 9.25 -8.59 -12.04
C ASN A 50 9.64 -7.13 -12.34
N ASN A 51 8.80 -6.18 -11.95
CA ASN A 51 9.06 -4.74 -12.08
C ASN A 51 9.83 -4.14 -10.89
N GLN A 52 10.27 -4.95 -9.92
CA GLN A 52 10.97 -4.51 -8.70
C GLN A 52 10.18 -3.46 -7.89
N ASN A 53 8.87 -3.61 -7.86
CA ASN A 53 7.95 -2.70 -7.16
C ASN A 53 7.41 -3.29 -5.85
N LEU A 54 7.57 -4.60 -5.60
CA LEU A 54 7.01 -5.27 -4.44
C LEU A 54 8.03 -5.34 -3.30
N TYR A 55 7.64 -4.82 -2.15
CA TYR A 55 8.44 -4.81 -0.93
C TYR A 55 7.80 -5.68 0.14
N VAL A 56 8.62 -6.41 0.86
CA VAL A 56 8.22 -7.22 2.02
C VAL A 56 8.93 -6.73 3.26
N VAL A 57 8.20 -6.73 4.38
CA VAL A 57 8.73 -6.50 5.72
C VAL A 57 8.80 -7.84 6.44
N LEU A 58 9.95 -8.13 7.02
CA LEU A 58 10.22 -9.38 7.69
C LEU A 58 9.94 -9.26 9.19
N SER A 59 9.44 -10.33 9.78
CA SER A 59 9.34 -10.45 11.23
C SER A 59 10.72 -10.46 11.86
N SER A 60 10.92 -9.65 12.91
CA SER A 60 12.17 -9.60 13.65
C SER A 60 12.54 -10.92 14.33
N ASP A 61 11.54 -11.72 14.68
CA ASP A 61 11.73 -12.93 15.47
C ASP A 61 11.90 -14.18 14.59
N THR A 62 11.12 -14.28 13.51
CA THR A 62 11.06 -15.49 12.67
C THR A 62 11.68 -15.31 11.29
N HIS A 63 11.96 -14.07 10.88
CA HIS A 63 12.38 -13.69 9.52
C HIS A 63 11.39 -14.06 8.40
N GLU A 64 10.18 -14.48 8.77
CA GLU A 64 9.09 -14.68 7.82
C GLU A 64 8.54 -13.32 7.31
N ILE A 65 7.92 -13.34 6.17
CA ILE A 65 7.20 -12.17 5.65
C ILE A 65 6.01 -11.87 6.56
N ALA A 66 6.04 -10.69 7.18
CA ALA A 66 4.97 -10.21 8.05
C ALA A 66 3.96 -9.32 7.30
N SER A 67 4.45 -8.52 6.36
CA SER A 67 3.62 -7.62 5.57
C SER A 67 4.23 -7.35 4.20
N VAL A 68 3.42 -6.85 3.28
CA VAL A 68 3.78 -6.60 1.88
C VAL A 68 3.09 -5.34 1.36
N CYS A 69 3.75 -4.61 0.46
CA CYS A 69 3.15 -3.56 -0.34
C CYS A 69 3.85 -3.42 -1.68
N ALA A 70 3.13 -2.93 -2.69
CA ALA A 70 3.69 -2.48 -3.95
C ALA A 70 3.95 -0.97 -3.89
N ILE A 71 5.12 -0.53 -4.37
CA ILE A 71 5.48 0.89 -4.50
C ILE A 71 5.80 1.14 -5.97
N THR A 72 4.92 1.86 -6.63
CA THR A 72 4.98 2.15 -8.06
C THR A 72 5.22 3.64 -8.31
N GLY A 73 5.49 4.01 -9.57
CA GLY A 73 5.54 5.40 -10.01
C GLY A 73 4.19 5.91 -10.49
N TYR A 74 4.21 6.53 -11.67
CA TYR A 74 3.03 7.15 -12.28
C TYR A 74 1.82 6.20 -12.35
N GLU A 75 0.66 6.74 -11.97
CA GLU A 75 -0.63 6.08 -12.03
C GLU A 75 -1.62 6.98 -12.76
N GLU A 76 -2.07 6.57 -13.96
CA GLU A 76 -2.95 7.39 -14.81
C GLU A 76 -4.25 7.78 -14.10
N ALA A 77 -4.84 6.85 -13.34
CA ALA A 77 -6.07 7.10 -12.59
C ALA A 77 -5.94 8.25 -11.57
N TYR A 78 -4.72 8.52 -11.10
CA TYR A 78 -4.44 9.62 -10.16
C TYR A 78 -4.45 11.01 -10.82
N MET A 79 -4.48 11.07 -12.16
CA MET A 79 -4.63 12.34 -12.90
C MET A 79 -6.10 12.80 -13.03
N HIS A 80 -7.05 11.91 -12.67
CA HIS A 80 -8.48 12.14 -12.93
C HIS A 80 -9.30 12.22 -11.63
N MET A 81 -8.88 13.09 -10.69
CA MET A 81 -9.71 13.40 -9.54
C MET A 81 -10.93 14.23 -9.98
N TYR A 82 -12.12 13.83 -9.52
CA TYR A 82 -13.36 14.58 -9.77
C TYR A 82 -13.66 15.58 -8.65
N GLU A 83 -12.98 15.47 -7.52
CA GLU A 83 -13.05 16.39 -6.38
C GLU A 83 -11.65 16.64 -5.85
N GLY A 84 -11.32 17.90 -5.53
CA GLY A 84 -10.05 18.28 -4.94
C GLY A 84 -8.89 18.37 -5.94
N LYS A 85 -7.68 18.40 -5.42
CA LYS A 85 -6.43 18.46 -6.18
C LYS A 85 -5.25 17.98 -5.34
N TRP A 86 -4.20 17.52 -6.00
CA TRP A 86 -2.92 17.22 -5.35
C TRP A 86 -2.28 18.47 -4.73
N LEU A 87 -1.45 18.27 -3.70
CA LEU A 87 -0.69 19.35 -3.05
C LEU A 87 0.42 19.86 -3.95
N THR A 88 0.99 18.97 -4.78
CA THR A 88 2.14 19.26 -5.63
C THR A 88 1.96 18.71 -7.04
N ASP A 89 2.73 19.28 -7.99
CA ASP A 89 2.90 18.76 -9.36
C ASP A 89 4.21 17.97 -9.50
N TYR A 90 4.80 17.51 -8.38
CA TYR A 90 6.05 16.76 -8.39
C TYR A 90 5.87 15.35 -8.95
N ASP A 91 6.97 14.76 -9.42
CA ASP A 91 7.06 13.32 -9.60
C ASP A 91 6.75 12.62 -8.28
N TYR A 92 6.02 11.52 -8.34
CA TYR A 92 5.50 10.87 -7.15
C TYR A 92 5.66 9.35 -7.18
N LEU A 93 5.62 8.75 -6.00
CA LEU A 93 5.43 7.32 -5.82
C LEU A 93 4.04 7.05 -5.24
N VAL A 94 3.53 5.87 -5.54
CA VAL A 94 2.24 5.38 -5.04
C VAL A 94 2.45 4.06 -4.30
N MET A 95 1.80 3.89 -3.15
CA MET A 95 1.77 2.62 -2.43
C MET A 95 0.43 1.93 -2.64
N HIS A 96 0.49 0.69 -3.14
CA HIS A 96 -0.66 -0.17 -3.41
C HIS A 96 -0.53 -1.51 -2.69
N ARG A 97 -1.63 -2.29 -2.67
CA ARG A 97 -1.67 -3.70 -2.27
C ARG A 97 -1.05 -3.94 -0.90
N VAL A 98 -1.43 -3.10 0.06
CA VAL A 98 -1.00 -3.22 1.46
C VAL A 98 -1.67 -4.43 2.09
N ALA A 99 -0.89 -5.39 2.58
CA ALA A 99 -1.38 -6.55 3.29
C ALA A 99 -0.49 -6.91 4.48
N VAL A 100 -1.11 -7.34 5.57
CA VAL A 100 -0.44 -7.82 6.79
C VAL A 100 -0.98 -9.19 7.12
N LYS A 101 -0.11 -10.17 7.33
CA LYS A 101 -0.52 -11.50 7.79
C LYS A 101 -1.26 -11.41 9.11
N GLU A 102 -2.31 -12.20 9.26
CA GLU A 102 -3.17 -12.19 10.44
C GLU A 102 -2.37 -12.32 11.75
N LYS A 103 -1.45 -13.27 11.83
CA LYS A 103 -0.63 -13.52 13.03
C LYS A 103 0.27 -12.35 13.43
N TYR A 104 0.50 -11.39 12.55
CA TYR A 104 1.34 -10.21 12.79
C TYR A 104 0.54 -8.90 12.93
N ARG A 105 -0.79 -8.97 12.91
CA ARG A 105 -1.65 -7.79 13.14
C ARG A 105 -1.47 -7.25 14.55
N GLY A 106 -1.62 -5.93 14.70
CA GLY A 106 -1.44 -5.26 15.99
C GLY A 106 0.01 -5.10 16.45
N GLN A 107 0.98 -5.69 15.75
CA GLN A 107 2.41 -5.67 16.11
C GLN A 107 3.22 -4.60 15.37
N GLY A 108 2.57 -3.69 14.65
CA GLY A 108 3.23 -2.56 14.00
C GLY A 108 3.70 -2.81 12.57
N TYR A 109 3.47 -3.98 11.97
CA TYR A 109 3.93 -4.30 10.62
C TYR A 109 3.20 -3.52 9.51
N GLY A 110 1.95 -3.10 9.75
CA GLY A 110 1.29 -2.15 8.88
C GLY A 110 1.96 -0.77 8.89
N LYS A 111 2.34 -0.28 10.07
CA LYS A 111 3.11 0.97 10.22
C LYS A 111 4.49 0.88 9.58
N ALA A 112 5.11 -0.30 9.61
CA ALA A 112 6.41 -0.54 8.98
C ALA A 112 6.35 -0.30 7.46
N LEU A 113 5.27 -0.70 6.78
CA LEU A 113 5.10 -0.44 5.34
C LEU A 113 5.11 1.05 5.00
N PHE A 114 4.49 1.90 5.83
CA PHE A 114 4.55 3.36 5.64
C PHE A 114 5.96 3.92 5.83
N LYS A 115 6.72 3.40 6.78
CA LYS A 115 8.14 3.76 6.94
C LYS A 115 8.97 3.35 5.73
N VAL A 116 8.74 2.14 5.21
CA VAL A 116 9.38 1.66 3.96
C VAL A 116 9.03 2.59 2.80
N PHE A 117 7.76 2.97 2.65
CA PHE A 117 7.31 3.87 1.59
C PHE A 117 8.03 5.22 1.63
N ILE A 118 8.12 5.83 2.82
CA ILE A 118 8.85 7.09 3.04
C ILE A 118 10.34 6.93 2.73
N GLU A 119 10.96 5.84 3.20
CA GLU A 119 12.37 5.57 2.98
C GLU A 119 12.71 5.33 1.51
N VAL A 120 11.86 4.59 0.79
CA VAL A 120 12.00 4.36 -0.65
C VAL A 120 11.87 5.69 -1.42
N GLY A 121 10.91 6.54 -1.05
CA GLY A 121 10.77 7.88 -1.61
C GLY A 121 12.04 8.71 -1.45
N LYS A 122 12.59 8.77 -0.24
CA LYS A 122 13.85 9.47 0.07
C LYS A 122 15.03 8.90 -0.71
N LYS A 123 15.20 7.59 -0.76
CA LYS A 123 16.28 6.93 -1.51
C LYS A 123 16.21 7.20 -3.02
N LYS A 124 15.01 7.33 -3.57
CA LYS A 124 14.79 7.64 -4.99
C LYS A 124 14.80 9.14 -5.29
N GLY A 125 14.92 10.00 -4.29
CA GLY A 125 14.86 11.46 -4.45
C GLY A 125 13.47 11.98 -4.85
N ILE A 126 12.42 11.20 -4.63
CA ILE A 126 11.03 11.56 -4.93
C ILE A 126 10.42 12.24 -3.71
N LYS A 127 9.85 13.42 -3.92
CA LYS A 127 9.32 14.25 -2.83
C LYS A 127 7.82 14.08 -2.58
N SER A 128 7.06 13.57 -3.53
CA SER A 128 5.62 13.35 -3.39
C SER A 128 5.31 11.86 -3.24
N LEU A 129 4.62 11.52 -2.18
CA LEU A 129 4.09 10.19 -1.92
C LEU A 129 2.57 10.26 -1.95
N ARG A 130 1.92 9.49 -2.82
CA ARG A 130 0.47 9.46 -2.99
C ARG A 130 -0.10 8.10 -2.65
N ILE A 131 -1.30 8.10 -2.12
CA ILE A 131 -1.98 6.87 -1.70
C ILE A 131 -3.49 7.07 -1.75
N ASP A 132 -4.21 6.01 -2.00
CA ASP A 132 -5.67 6.00 -1.99
C ASP A 132 -6.22 4.84 -1.17
N THR A 133 -7.46 4.97 -0.78
CA THR A 133 -8.24 3.87 -0.22
C THR A 133 -9.74 4.11 -0.39
N HIS A 134 -10.54 3.09 -0.09
CA HIS A 134 -11.98 3.25 0.02
C HIS A 134 -12.34 4.09 1.26
N LYS A 135 -13.33 4.97 1.15
CA LYS A 135 -13.75 5.87 2.25
C LYS A 135 -14.13 5.16 3.57
N ASN A 136 -14.51 3.89 3.48
CA ASN A 136 -14.89 3.08 4.64
C ASN A 136 -13.71 2.31 5.27
N ASN A 137 -12.51 2.42 4.72
CA ASN A 137 -11.31 1.78 5.27
C ASN A 137 -10.72 2.66 6.38
N SER A 138 -11.37 2.68 7.54
CA SER A 138 -11.00 3.54 8.67
C SER A 138 -9.60 3.23 9.21
N LEU A 139 -9.18 1.96 9.19
CA LEU A 139 -7.85 1.55 9.62
C LEU A 139 -6.76 2.20 8.78
N LEU A 140 -6.91 2.15 7.47
CA LEU A 140 -5.90 2.69 6.55
C LEU A 140 -5.90 4.22 6.58
N ILE A 141 -7.08 4.86 6.65
CA ILE A 141 -7.21 6.31 6.81
C ILE A 141 -6.52 6.79 8.09
N HIS A 142 -6.70 6.07 9.21
CA HIS A 142 -5.99 6.37 10.45
C HIS A 142 -4.47 6.31 10.28
N LEU A 143 -3.96 5.34 9.50
CA LEU A 143 -2.52 5.26 9.19
C LEU A 143 -2.06 6.44 8.32
N PHE A 144 -2.88 6.90 7.36
CA PHE A 144 -2.57 8.09 6.58
C PHE A 144 -2.37 9.31 7.48
N ASP A 145 -3.30 9.55 8.39
CA ASP A 145 -3.23 10.67 9.32
C ASP A 145 -1.99 10.55 10.23
N LEU A 146 -1.75 9.36 10.78
CA LEU A 146 -0.59 9.09 11.66
C LEU A 146 0.75 9.37 10.97
N PHE A 147 0.85 9.10 9.66
CA PHE A 147 2.07 9.34 8.88
C PHE A 147 2.10 10.70 8.20
N GLY A 148 1.12 11.56 8.47
CA GLY A 148 1.09 12.94 7.99
C GLY A 148 0.77 13.05 6.49
N PHE A 149 -0.03 12.12 5.95
CA PHE A 149 -0.65 12.29 4.64
C PHE A 149 -1.84 13.23 4.77
N VAL A 150 -2.00 14.10 3.80
CA VAL A 150 -3.06 15.13 3.76
C VAL A 150 -4.11 14.71 2.74
N TYR A 151 -5.37 14.81 3.12
CA TYR A 151 -6.49 14.57 2.20
C TYR A 151 -6.46 15.56 1.04
N CYS A 152 -6.54 15.04 -0.18
CA CYS A 152 -6.46 15.82 -1.41
C CYS A 152 -7.76 15.84 -2.22
N GLY A 153 -8.60 14.83 -2.07
CA GLY A 153 -9.85 14.76 -2.84
C GLY A 153 -10.31 13.34 -3.13
N LYS A 154 -11.03 13.17 -4.23
CA LYS A 154 -11.61 11.90 -4.63
C LYS A 154 -11.36 11.60 -6.11
N ALA A 155 -11.20 10.31 -6.40
CA ALA A 155 -11.08 9.79 -7.76
C ALA A 155 -11.89 8.50 -7.91
N ILE A 156 -12.15 8.13 -9.16
CA ILE A 156 -12.74 6.84 -9.50
C ILE A 156 -11.64 5.95 -10.03
N LEU A 157 -11.26 4.93 -9.27
CA LEU A 157 -10.26 3.94 -9.63
C LEU A 157 -10.91 2.57 -9.88
N PRO A 158 -10.75 1.99 -11.07
CA PRO A 158 -11.17 0.61 -11.30
C PRO A 158 -10.43 -0.38 -10.37
N PRO A 159 -11.06 -1.48 -9.97
CA PRO A 159 -12.45 -1.87 -10.22
C PRO A 159 -13.48 -1.32 -9.21
N ASP A 160 -13.05 -0.68 -8.12
CA ASP A 160 -13.84 -0.40 -6.92
C ASP A 160 -14.39 1.04 -6.83
N LYS A 161 -14.37 1.79 -7.90
CA LYS A 161 -15.00 3.12 -8.00
C LYS A 161 -14.43 4.20 -7.06
N ASP A 162 -15.17 4.61 -6.03
CA ASP A 162 -14.83 5.81 -5.24
C ASP A 162 -13.63 5.59 -4.29
N ARG A 163 -12.63 6.46 -4.44
CA ARG A 163 -11.44 6.49 -3.59
C ARG A 163 -11.22 7.86 -2.99
N VAL A 164 -10.76 7.85 -1.76
CA VAL A 164 -10.21 9.04 -1.09
C VAL A 164 -8.71 9.09 -1.32
N MET A 165 -8.23 10.25 -1.74
CA MET A 165 -6.86 10.48 -2.24
C MET A 165 -6.08 11.30 -1.23
N TYR A 166 -4.87 10.87 -0.93
CA TYR A 166 -3.99 11.49 0.05
C TYR A 166 -2.59 11.68 -0.51
N GLU A 167 -1.93 12.76 -0.11
CA GLU A 167 -0.54 13.05 -0.48
C GLU A 167 0.28 13.44 0.73
N LYS A 168 1.52 12.97 0.77
CA LYS A 168 2.55 13.43 1.71
C LYS A 168 3.71 14.00 0.92
N VAL A 169 4.09 15.23 1.24
CA VAL A 169 5.31 15.87 0.71
C VAL A 169 6.47 15.56 1.67
N LEU A 170 7.57 15.07 1.11
CA LEU A 170 8.83 14.84 1.82
C LEU A 170 9.71 16.08 1.77
N ASP A 171 10.42 16.33 2.83
CA ASP A 171 11.43 17.40 2.94
C ASP A 171 12.65 17.14 2.04
#